data_2b64b6e5c8738cf82d4c540c753dea97
#
_entry.id   2b64b6e5c8738cf82d4c540c753dea97
#
_cell.length_a   1.000
_cell.length_b   1.000
_cell.length_c   1.000
_cell.angle_alpha   90.00
_cell.angle_beta   90.00
_cell.angle_gamma   90.00
#
_symmetry.space_group_name_H-M   'P 1'
#
loop_
_entity.id
_entity.type
_entity.pdbx_description
1 polymer ?
#
loop_
_entity_poly.entity_id
_entity_poly.type
_entity_poly.pdbx_seq_one_letter_code
_entity_poly.pdbx_strand_id
1 'polypeptide(L)'
;AFLFSILLLMGVRELTSVMFSPEAANPASYPVEVADSGAPAGGDAGAVADEVPSLAALLASADIGKGEKVAKKCAACHTFDEGGANKVGPNLYGVVSRAKAQVDGFNYSGALSGMGGTWDFETMNAFLEKPSAYAPGTSMSFAGLRKPNDRANIIAYLNSLGSNVPLPAAE
;
A
#
# COMPACT_ATOMS: atom_id res chain seq x y z
N ALA A 1 3.45 14.16 -55.13
CA ALA A 1 4.04 13.55 -53.92
C ALA A 1 3.80 14.41 -52.68
N PHE A 2 3.95 15.72 -52.74
CA PHE A 2 3.88 16.63 -51.58
C PHE A 2 2.46 16.70 -50.97
N LEU A 3 1.41 16.81 -51.80
CA LEU A 3 0.01 16.83 -51.36
C LEU A 3 -0.43 15.53 -50.67
N PHE A 4 0.06 14.40 -51.17
CA PHE A 4 -0.23 13.10 -50.57
C PHE A 4 0.41 12.96 -49.16
N SER A 5 1.62 13.44 -48.97
CA SER A 5 2.29 13.45 -47.66
C SER A 5 1.57 14.33 -46.64
N ILE A 6 1.06 15.47 -47.08
CA ILE A 6 0.29 16.38 -46.19
C ILE A 6 -1.04 15.74 -45.76
N LEU A 7 -1.78 15.10 -46.70
CA LEU A 7 -3.01 14.40 -46.42
C LEU A 7 -2.79 13.22 -45.45
N LEU A 8 -1.70 12.48 -45.62
CA LEU A 8 -1.35 11.36 -44.74
C LEU A 8 -1.02 11.82 -43.32
N LEU A 9 -0.26 12.93 -43.18
CA LEU A 9 0.05 13.50 -41.88
C LEU A 9 -1.23 14.04 -41.17
N MET A 10 -2.14 14.66 -41.91
CA MET A 10 -3.42 15.14 -41.35
C MET A 10 -4.31 13.95 -40.93
N GLY A 11 -4.37 12.89 -41.73
CA GLY A 11 -5.14 11.69 -41.38
C GLY A 11 -4.62 10.96 -40.15
N VAL A 12 -3.29 10.84 -40.01
CA VAL A 12 -2.67 10.24 -38.81
C VAL A 12 -2.96 11.09 -37.56
N ARG A 13 -2.91 12.43 -37.69
CA ARG A 13 -3.22 13.34 -36.58
C ARG A 13 -4.68 13.19 -36.10
N GLU A 14 -5.63 13.15 -37.03
CA GLU A 14 -7.05 12.97 -36.70
C GLU A 14 -7.30 11.58 -36.07
N LEU A 15 -6.70 10.53 -36.62
CA LEU A 15 -6.82 9.19 -36.07
C LEU A 15 -6.26 9.09 -34.64
N THR A 16 -5.13 9.76 -34.37
CA THR A 16 -4.52 9.79 -33.05
C THR A 16 -5.39 10.57 -32.06
N SER A 17 -6.01 11.67 -32.50
CA SER A 17 -6.91 12.47 -31.62
C SER A 17 -8.16 11.69 -31.25
N VAL A 18 -8.71 10.88 -32.14
CA VAL A 18 -9.89 10.03 -31.84
C VAL A 18 -9.52 8.86 -30.92
N MET A 19 -8.36 8.21 -31.11
CA MET A 19 -7.91 7.08 -30.28
C MET A 19 -7.40 7.47 -28.91
N PHE A 20 -6.86 8.68 -28.76
CA PHE A 20 -6.23 9.17 -27.52
C PHE A 20 -6.88 10.43 -26.96
N SER A 21 -8.10 10.78 -27.41
CA SER A 21 -8.87 11.82 -26.72
C SER A 21 -9.14 11.34 -25.29
N PRO A 22 -8.57 11.95 -24.25
CA PRO A 22 -9.01 11.65 -22.90
C PRO A 22 -10.47 12.05 -22.81
N GLU A 23 -11.35 11.11 -22.58
CA GLU A 23 -12.73 11.38 -22.22
C GLU A 23 -12.68 12.38 -21.05
N ALA A 24 -13.13 13.60 -21.29
CA ALA A 24 -13.11 14.63 -20.28
C ALA A 24 -13.90 14.10 -19.09
N ALA A 25 -13.20 13.85 -17.99
CA ALA A 25 -13.83 13.46 -16.74
C ALA A 25 -14.95 14.47 -16.48
N ASN A 26 -16.18 13.98 -16.44
CA ASN A 26 -17.35 14.82 -16.22
C ASN A 26 -17.21 15.49 -14.84
N PRO A 27 -17.05 16.82 -14.74
CA PRO A 27 -16.85 17.50 -13.47
C PRO A 27 -18.12 17.52 -12.59
N ALA A 28 -19.18 16.83 -13.01
CA ALA A 28 -20.48 16.87 -12.33
C ALA A 28 -20.63 15.87 -11.17
N SER A 29 -19.60 15.08 -10.82
CA SER A 29 -19.73 14.08 -9.75
C SER A 29 -19.37 14.53 -8.34
N TYR A 30 -18.85 15.76 -8.20
CA TYR A 30 -18.58 16.33 -6.87
C TYR A 30 -18.94 17.80 -6.85
N PRO A 31 -20.08 18.22 -6.24
CA PRO A 31 -20.35 19.63 -6.00
C PRO A 31 -19.41 20.14 -4.92
N VAL A 32 -18.31 20.76 -5.31
CA VAL A 32 -17.51 21.60 -4.41
C VAL A 32 -18.16 22.97 -4.40
N GLU A 33 -18.96 23.28 -3.38
CA GLU A 33 -19.41 24.61 -3.11
C GLU A 33 -18.22 25.46 -2.62
N VAL A 34 -17.66 26.25 -3.51
CA VAL A 34 -16.73 27.32 -3.14
C VAL A 34 -17.56 28.50 -2.60
N ALA A 35 -17.68 28.60 -1.29
CA ALA A 35 -18.25 29.78 -0.65
C ALA A 35 -17.29 30.95 -0.79
N ASP A 36 -17.84 32.05 -1.33
CA ASP A 36 -17.21 33.35 -1.54
C ASP A 36 -16.82 34.04 -0.22
N SER A 37 -15.76 34.81 -0.28
CA SER A 37 -15.02 35.45 0.80
C SER A 37 -15.85 36.42 1.65
N GLY A 38 -15.82 36.23 2.96
CA GLY A 38 -16.28 37.23 3.93
C GLY A 38 -16.06 36.77 5.37
N ALA A 39 -14.98 37.16 6.02
CA ALA A 39 -14.78 37.00 7.46
C ALA A 39 -15.62 38.02 8.25
N PRO A 40 -15.92 37.88 9.59
CA PRO A 40 -15.18 37.10 10.60
C PRO A 40 -16.02 36.34 11.65
N ALA A 41 -15.30 35.56 12.46
CA ALA A 41 -15.54 35.21 13.86
C ALA A 41 -16.49 34.07 14.24
N GLY A 42 -15.91 33.03 14.77
CA GLY A 42 -16.41 32.29 15.95
C GLY A 42 -17.45 31.18 15.67
N GLY A 43 -17.01 29.96 15.79
CA GLY A 43 -17.94 28.82 15.86
C GLY A 43 -17.26 27.53 15.45
N ASP A 44 -16.88 26.76 16.43
CA ASP A 44 -16.54 25.36 16.36
C ASP A 44 -17.54 24.61 15.44
N ALA A 45 -17.11 24.22 14.28
CA ALA A 45 -17.79 23.29 13.42
C ALA A 45 -16.74 22.34 12.86
N GLY A 46 -16.58 21.19 13.51
CA GLY A 46 -15.74 20.11 13.07
C GLY A 46 -15.99 19.78 11.60
N ALA A 47 -15.04 20.15 10.76
CA ALA A 47 -14.92 19.57 9.44
C ALA A 47 -14.71 18.07 9.64
N VAL A 48 -15.71 17.27 9.36
CA VAL A 48 -15.55 15.83 9.11
C VAL A 48 -14.74 15.69 7.81
N ALA A 49 -13.42 15.88 7.93
CA ALA A 49 -12.54 15.24 7.00
C ALA A 49 -12.89 13.75 7.09
N ASP A 50 -13.06 13.06 5.99
CA ASP A 50 -13.10 11.59 5.96
C ASP A 50 -11.79 11.12 6.63
N GLU A 51 -11.83 10.96 7.95
CA GLU A 51 -10.68 10.47 8.71
C GLU A 51 -10.40 9.06 8.23
N VAL A 52 -9.28 8.91 7.56
CA VAL A 52 -8.74 7.57 7.30
C VAL A 52 -8.67 6.87 8.65
N PRO A 53 -9.41 5.75 8.85
CA PRO A 53 -9.45 5.08 10.14
C PRO A 53 -8.05 4.83 10.67
N SER A 54 -7.84 5.03 11.97
CA SER A 54 -6.55 4.75 12.60
C SER A 54 -6.11 3.31 12.33
N LEU A 55 -4.80 3.04 12.33
CA LEU A 55 -4.31 1.68 12.15
C LEU A 55 -4.90 0.73 13.21
N ALA A 56 -5.08 1.20 14.43
CA ALA A 56 -5.71 0.44 15.50
C ALA A 56 -7.14 0.03 15.14
N ALA A 57 -7.97 0.96 14.67
CA ALA A 57 -9.35 0.67 14.23
C ALA A 57 -9.38 -0.30 13.04
N LEU A 58 -8.46 -0.16 12.10
CA LEU A 58 -8.33 -1.06 10.96
C LEU A 58 -7.93 -2.47 11.40
N LEU A 59 -6.98 -2.61 12.33
CA LEU A 59 -6.55 -3.90 12.87
C LEU A 59 -7.63 -4.56 13.71
N ALA A 60 -8.37 -3.79 14.53
CA ALA A 60 -9.49 -4.30 15.32
C ALA A 60 -10.61 -4.89 14.43
N SER A 61 -10.79 -4.35 13.23
CA SER A 61 -11.79 -4.82 12.26
C SER A 61 -11.21 -5.71 11.15
N ALA A 62 -9.94 -6.10 11.26
CA ALA A 62 -9.25 -6.85 10.24
C ALA A 62 -9.79 -8.28 10.06
N ASP A 63 -9.85 -8.72 8.81
CA ASP A 63 -10.34 -10.03 8.40
C ASP A 63 -9.16 -10.91 7.96
N ILE A 64 -8.85 -11.94 8.75
CA ILE A 64 -7.75 -12.88 8.50
C ILE A 64 -7.95 -13.60 7.15
N GLY A 65 -9.17 -13.98 6.78
CA GLY A 65 -9.44 -14.64 5.50
C GLY A 65 -9.22 -13.71 4.29
N LYS A 66 -9.48 -12.41 4.43
CA LYS A 66 -9.07 -11.44 3.42
C LYS A 66 -7.56 -11.25 3.40
N GLY A 67 -6.93 -11.26 4.57
CA GLY A 67 -5.47 -11.23 4.73
C GLY A 67 -4.79 -12.38 4.01
N GLU A 68 -5.29 -13.60 4.15
CA GLU A 68 -4.81 -14.78 3.42
C GLU A 68 -4.89 -14.60 1.89
N LYS A 69 -5.99 -14.01 1.40
CA LYS A 69 -6.12 -13.68 -0.04
C LYS A 69 -5.06 -12.66 -0.49
N VAL A 70 -4.78 -11.65 0.33
CA VAL A 70 -3.73 -10.66 0.06
C VAL A 70 -2.35 -11.32 0.09
N ALA A 71 -2.10 -12.27 1.01
CA ALA A 71 -0.84 -13.01 1.16
C ALA A 71 -0.44 -13.78 -0.11
N LYS A 72 -1.37 -14.11 -1.00
CA LYS A 72 -1.06 -14.72 -2.30
C LYS A 72 -0.11 -13.86 -3.14
N LYS A 73 -0.11 -12.54 -2.97
CA LYS A 73 0.83 -11.63 -3.62
C LYS A 73 2.27 -11.79 -3.09
N CYS A 74 2.42 -12.31 -1.89
CA CYS A 74 3.70 -12.51 -1.20
C CYS A 74 4.26 -13.92 -1.43
N ALA A 75 3.38 -14.91 -1.69
CA ALA A 75 3.70 -16.34 -1.75
C ALA A 75 4.71 -16.71 -2.85
N ALA A 76 4.84 -15.88 -3.90
CA ALA A 76 5.85 -16.08 -4.94
C ALA A 76 7.28 -15.98 -4.38
N CYS A 77 7.48 -15.12 -3.38
CA CYS A 77 8.80 -14.80 -2.82
C CYS A 77 9.00 -15.29 -1.38
N HIS A 78 7.94 -15.58 -0.63
CA HIS A 78 7.98 -15.93 0.79
C HIS A 78 7.31 -17.28 1.06
N THR A 79 7.67 -17.90 2.17
CA THR A 79 6.95 -19.03 2.80
C THR A 79 6.26 -18.55 4.07
N PHE A 80 5.22 -19.26 4.51
CA PHE A 80 4.39 -18.89 5.67
C PHE A 80 4.34 -19.98 6.74
N ASP A 81 4.81 -21.18 6.41
CA ASP A 81 4.78 -22.33 7.33
C ASP A 81 5.87 -22.21 8.37
N GLU A 82 5.62 -22.77 9.57
CA GLU A 82 6.63 -22.89 10.61
C GLU A 82 7.83 -23.68 10.11
N GLY A 83 9.03 -23.13 10.28
CA GLY A 83 10.25 -23.74 9.75
C GLY A 83 10.34 -23.75 8.23
N GLY A 84 9.45 -23.04 7.53
CA GLY A 84 9.46 -22.95 6.07
C GLY A 84 10.75 -22.36 5.53
N ALA A 85 11.21 -22.86 4.39
CA ALA A 85 12.47 -22.44 3.78
C ALA A 85 12.42 -20.96 3.32
N ASN A 86 13.55 -20.28 3.41
CA ASN A 86 13.74 -19.00 2.74
C ASN A 86 13.69 -19.19 1.21
N LYS A 87 13.07 -18.26 0.50
CA LYS A 87 13.03 -18.18 -0.97
C LYS A 87 13.79 -16.95 -1.45
N VAL A 88 13.22 -16.22 -2.42
CA VAL A 88 13.68 -14.88 -2.81
C VAL A 88 13.59 -13.90 -1.64
N GLY A 89 12.58 -14.08 -0.78
CA GLY A 89 12.41 -13.41 0.50
C GLY A 89 12.48 -14.39 1.68
N PRO A 90 12.60 -13.87 2.91
CA PRO A 90 12.66 -14.70 4.11
C PRO A 90 11.31 -15.35 4.42
N ASN A 91 11.33 -16.39 5.26
CA ASN A 91 10.12 -16.96 5.83
C ASN A 91 9.39 -15.93 6.71
N LEU A 92 8.06 -15.88 6.61
CA LEU A 92 7.19 -14.90 7.30
C LEU A 92 6.45 -15.47 8.52
N TYR A 93 6.63 -16.76 8.86
CA TYR A 93 6.06 -17.31 10.09
C TYR A 93 6.63 -16.59 11.31
N GLY A 94 5.76 -16.13 12.21
CA GLY A 94 6.17 -15.41 13.41
C GLY A 94 6.84 -14.05 13.12
N VAL A 95 6.51 -13.38 12.01
CA VAL A 95 7.18 -12.14 11.61
C VAL A 95 6.75 -10.94 12.46
N VAL A 96 5.51 -10.89 12.97
CA VAL A 96 5.05 -9.76 13.80
C VAL A 96 5.81 -9.78 15.12
N SER A 97 6.33 -8.62 15.52
CA SER A 97 7.21 -8.40 16.68
C SER A 97 8.61 -9.03 16.57
N ARG A 98 8.92 -9.74 15.48
CA ARG A 98 10.28 -10.24 15.24
C ARG A 98 11.25 -9.09 14.94
N ALA A 99 12.48 -9.19 15.41
CA ALA A 99 13.52 -8.24 15.05
C ALA A 99 13.75 -8.20 13.54
N LYS A 100 13.95 -7.00 12.99
CA LYS A 100 14.17 -6.80 11.56
C LYS A 100 15.48 -7.48 11.14
N ALA A 101 15.48 -8.05 9.95
CA ALA A 101 16.65 -8.69 9.32
C ALA A 101 17.30 -9.80 10.17
N GLN A 102 16.51 -10.56 10.94
CA GLN A 102 17.00 -11.59 11.85
C GLN A 102 16.51 -13.01 11.51
N VAL A 103 16.13 -13.29 10.26
CA VAL A 103 15.86 -14.67 9.84
C VAL A 103 17.17 -15.34 9.49
N ASP A 104 17.44 -16.46 10.17
CA ASP A 104 18.66 -17.22 9.97
C ASP A 104 18.82 -17.68 8.52
N GLY A 105 20.05 -17.61 8.02
CA GLY A 105 20.39 -18.03 6.67
C GLY A 105 19.80 -17.20 5.53
N PHE A 106 19.14 -16.05 5.82
CA PHE A 106 18.68 -15.13 4.78
C PHE A 106 19.62 -13.93 4.65
N ASN A 107 20.00 -13.62 3.41
CA ASN A 107 20.88 -12.50 3.12
C ASN A 107 20.06 -11.23 2.84
N TYR A 108 19.92 -10.37 3.84
CA TYR A 108 19.19 -9.10 3.73
C TYR A 108 20.00 -8.02 3.01
N SER A 109 19.29 -7.08 2.40
CA SER A 109 19.91 -5.85 1.90
C SER A 109 20.48 -5.02 3.07
N GLY A 110 21.53 -4.24 2.81
CA GLY A 110 22.11 -3.33 3.80
C GLY A 110 21.08 -2.34 4.37
N ALA A 111 20.09 -1.94 3.57
CA ALA A 111 18.99 -1.08 3.99
C ALA A 111 18.17 -1.70 5.14
N LEU A 112 17.85 -2.99 5.08
CA LEU A 112 17.12 -3.67 6.15
C LEU A 112 18.01 -4.08 7.31
N SER A 113 19.22 -4.58 7.03
CA SER A 113 20.17 -5.01 8.07
C SER A 113 20.60 -3.87 8.99
N GLY A 114 20.72 -2.65 8.45
CA GLY A 114 21.11 -1.47 9.21
C GLY A 114 19.97 -0.77 9.96
N MET A 115 18.71 -1.22 9.78
CA MET A 115 17.56 -0.48 10.26
C MET A 115 17.28 -0.70 11.76
N GLY A 116 17.58 -1.88 12.31
CA GLY A 116 17.27 -2.25 13.68
C GLY A 116 15.77 -2.28 14.02
N GLY A 117 15.45 -2.48 15.30
CA GLY A 117 14.06 -2.55 15.78
C GLY A 117 13.31 -3.82 15.36
N THR A 118 12.02 -3.83 15.61
CA THR A 118 11.13 -4.97 15.36
C THR A 118 10.11 -4.67 14.27
N TRP A 119 9.44 -5.69 13.77
CA TRP A 119 8.28 -5.59 12.89
C TRP A 119 7.00 -5.45 13.73
N ASP A 120 6.82 -4.33 14.41
CA ASP A 120 5.54 -3.98 15.03
C ASP A 120 4.46 -3.64 13.96
N PHE A 121 3.23 -3.41 14.41
CA PHE A 121 2.12 -3.15 13.50
C PHE A 121 2.32 -1.89 12.65
N GLU A 122 2.83 -0.82 13.24
CA GLU A 122 3.08 0.47 12.60
C GLU A 122 4.18 0.36 11.55
N THR A 123 5.30 -0.24 11.90
CA THR A 123 6.42 -0.41 10.98
C THR A 123 6.07 -1.35 9.84
N MET A 124 5.30 -2.42 10.11
CA MET A 124 4.78 -3.30 9.05
C MET A 124 3.81 -2.57 8.13
N ASN A 125 2.89 -1.78 8.69
CA ASN A 125 1.96 -0.98 7.89
C ASN A 125 2.71 -0.02 6.97
N ALA A 126 3.68 0.73 7.49
CA ALA A 126 4.48 1.67 6.71
C ALA A 126 5.34 0.96 5.64
N PHE A 127 5.98 -0.17 6.00
CA PHE A 127 6.77 -0.95 5.05
C PHE A 127 5.90 -1.54 3.93
N LEU A 128 4.74 -2.12 4.28
CA LEU A 128 3.84 -2.73 3.31
C LEU A 128 3.15 -1.70 2.41
N GLU A 129 3.04 -0.46 2.83
CA GLU A 129 2.51 0.61 1.97
C GLU A 129 3.42 0.85 0.77
N LYS A 130 4.72 1.01 1.00
CA LYS A 130 5.73 1.19 -0.06
C LYS A 130 7.12 0.79 0.44
N PRO A 131 7.55 -0.47 0.28
CA PRO A 131 8.82 -0.97 0.79
C PRO A 131 10.03 -0.14 0.38
N SER A 132 10.08 0.30 -0.88
CA SER A 132 11.19 1.11 -1.40
C SER A 132 11.26 2.52 -0.84
N ALA A 133 10.15 3.07 -0.33
CA ALA A 133 10.14 4.37 0.35
C ALA A 133 10.51 4.23 1.82
N TYR A 134 10.03 3.16 2.48
CA TYR A 134 10.33 2.88 3.89
C TYR A 134 11.80 2.49 4.09
N ALA A 135 12.34 1.65 3.21
CA ALA A 135 13.71 1.15 3.24
C ALA A 135 14.40 1.38 1.87
N PRO A 136 14.89 2.59 1.58
CA PRO A 136 15.59 2.87 0.33
C PRO A 136 16.80 1.95 0.17
N GLY A 137 16.87 1.24 -0.95
CA GLY A 137 17.90 0.21 -1.20
C GLY A 137 17.50 -1.21 -0.74
N THR A 138 16.25 -1.42 -0.33
CA THR A 138 15.74 -2.77 -0.11
C THR A 138 15.79 -3.61 -1.39
N SER A 139 16.14 -4.88 -1.26
CA SER A 139 16.06 -5.84 -2.37
C SER A 139 14.64 -6.34 -2.66
N MET A 140 13.67 -6.00 -1.82
CA MET A 140 12.27 -6.36 -2.02
C MET A 140 11.63 -5.50 -3.10
N SER A 141 11.41 -6.08 -4.28
CA SER A 141 10.85 -5.39 -5.47
C SER A 141 9.31 -5.39 -5.49
N PHE A 142 8.68 -5.21 -4.34
CA PHE A 142 7.22 -5.15 -4.21
C PHE A 142 6.71 -3.71 -4.30
N ALA A 143 5.66 -3.48 -5.11
CA ALA A 143 5.11 -2.13 -5.32
C ALA A 143 4.39 -1.55 -4.09
N GLY A 144 4.04 -2.41 -3.14
CA GLY A 144 3.28 -2.05 -1.94
C GLY A 144 1.78 -2.28 -2.03
N LEU A 145 1.11 -2.08 -0.91
CA LEU A 145 -0.35 -2.19 -0.74
C LEU A 145 -0.92 -0.80 -0.43
N ARG A 146 -1.54 -0.15 -1.42
CA ARG A 146 -2.08 1.21 -1.25
C ARG A 146 -3.29 1.27 -0.32
N LYS A 147 -4.13 0.22 -0.30
CA LYS A 147 -5.36 0.19 0.49
C LYS A 147 -5.05 -0.11 1.96
N PRO A 148 -5.40 0.78 2.91
CA PRO A 148 -5.16 0.55 4.34
C PRO A 148 -5.79 -0.74 4.86
N ASN A 149 -7.01 -1.06 4.42
CA ASN A 149 -7.70 -2.30 4.79
C ASN A 149 -6.94 -3.56 4.34
N ASP A 150 -6.33 -3.55 3.14
CA ASP A 150 -5.52 -4.68 2.67
C ASP A 150 -4.29 -4.87 3.56
N ARG A 151 -3.67 -3.76 4.00
CA ARG A 151 -2.52 -3.80 4.93
C ARG A 151 -2.91 -4.33 6.29
N ALA A 152 -3.98 -3.83 6.87
CA ALA A 152 -4.48 -4.32 8.16
C ALA A 152 -4.83 -5.81 8.10
N ASN A 153 -5.54 -6.25 7.06
CA ASN A 153 -5.91 -7.64 6.87
C ASN A 153 -4.69 -8.57 6.75
N ILE A 154 -3.68 -8.20 5.93
CA ILE A 154 -2.46 -9.02 5.80
C ILE A 154 -1.64 -9.03 7.09
N ILE A 155 -1.57 -7.92 7.83
CA ILE A 155 -0.88 -7.85 9.12
C ILE A 155 -1.57 -8.77 10.14
N ALA A 156 -2.89 -8.75 10.23
CA ALA A 156 -3.65 -9.63 11.10
C ALA A 156 -3.46 -11.12 10.74
N TYR A 157 -3.45 -11.43 9.43
CA TYR A 157 -3.13 -12.78 8.96
C TYR A 157 -1.71 -13.20 9.35
N LEU A 158 -0.69 -12.39 9.09
CA LEU A 158 0.69 -12.67 9.45
C LEU A 158 0.86 -12.83 10.97
N ASN A 159 0.12 -12.02 11.74
CA ASN A 159 0.10 -12.14 13.20
C ASN A 159 -0.44 -13.50 13.67
N SER A 160 -1.46 -14.03 13.01
CA SER A 160 -2.01 -15.35 13.32
C SER A 160 -1.08 -16.51 13.00
N LEU A 161 -0.03 -16.26 12.23
CA LEU A 161 0.99 -17.24 11.87
C LEU A 161 2.14 -17.27 12.90
N GLY A 162 1.84 -17.72 14.12
CA GLY A 162 2.80 -17.95 15.17
C GLY A 162 3.20 -16.76 16.03
N SER A 163 2.91 -15.51 15.63
CA SER A 163 3.20 -14.32 16.46
C SER A 163 2.21 -14.13 17.58
N ASN A 164 0.91 -14.16 17.28
CA ASN A 164 -0.21 -14.06 18.23
C ASN A 164 -0.12 -12.83 19.18
N VAL A 165 0.41 -11.72 18.70
CA VAL A 165 0.46 -10.45 19.43
C VAL A 165 -0.97 -9.92 19.60
N PRO A 166 -1.39 -9.45 20.77
CA PRO A 166 -2.71 -8.83 20.94
C PRO A 166 -2.91 -7.68 19.95
N LEU A 167 -4.00 -7.71 19.19
CA LEU A 167 -4.36 -6.59 18.32
C LEU A 167 -4.82 -5.40 19.17
N PRO A 168 -4.51 -4.16 18.75
CA PRO A 168 -4.99 -2.98 19.46
C PRO A 168 -6.52 -2.94 19.43
N ALA A 169 -7.11 -2.48 20.55
CA ALA A 169 -8.54 -2.19 20.59
C ALA A 169 -8.86 -0.98 19.70
N ALA A 170 -10.03 -0.96 19.09
CA ALA A 170 -10.54 0.24 18.43
C ALA A 170 -10.80 1.29 19.53
N GLU A 171 -10.13 2.41 19.49
CA GLU A 171 -10.43 3.59 20.31
C GLU A 171 -11.51 4.42 19.65
#